data_10f0db9f5114e574cc8813b36a829a7b
#
_entry.id   10f0db9f5114e574cc8813b36a829a7b
#
_cell.length_a   1.000
_cell.length_b   1.000
_cell.length_c   1.000
_cell.angle_alpha   90.00
_cell.angle_beta   90.00
_cell.angle_gamma   90.00
#
_symmetry.space_group_name_H-M   'P 1'
#
loop_
_entity.id
_entity.type
_entity.pdbx_description
1 polymer ?
#
loop_
_entity_poly.entity_id
_entity_poly.type
_entity_poly.pdbx_seq_one_letter_code
_entity_poly.pdbx_strand_id
1 'polypeptide(L)'
;MKEEIFPINYFKSVWSPIRAFKNRHQLNWIQLIIVLLFLNGLMTVPVTMNYTQIEAVSIENFYPNAIKIIDDQTINELRGIHYKNGEMLFDQPFITENNHGIIAGGLSLEQKEELLKEESYILFERNQLTIKENNQLEATLLYTKDFSLEGLSQEKEVVNEISRQWFNQNRIFMVLIFSLMLSVFLFVMQLLIVFGSALFLYLTKKSSITSIETYKESVNFVLNLLTLPTFLVVLLSLVHFDITLMLSFQTL
;
A
#
# COMPACT_ATOMS: atom_id res chain seq x y z
N MET A 1 2.67 -25.06 -41.17
CA MET A 1 2.74 -24.96 -39.68
C MET A 1 1.46 -24.32 -39.22
N LYS A 2 0.70 -24.96 -38.34
CA LYS A 2 -0.48 -24.31 -37.76
C LYS A 2 0.01 -23.07 -36.99
N GLU A 3 -0.53 -21.91 -37.32
CA GLU A 3 -0.30 -20.70 -36.50
C GLU A 3 -0.85 -20.95 -35.10
N GLU A 4 0.04 -20.97 -34.14
CA GLU A 4 -0.35 -21.16 -32.74
C GLU A 4 -1.04 -19.91 -32.24
N ILE A 5 -2.20 -20.09 -31.60
CA ILE A 5 -3.07 -19.02 -31.14
C ILE A 5 -2.50 -18.43 -29.84
N PHE A 6 -2.61 -17.09 -29.66
CA PHE A 6 -2.36 -16.44 -28.38
C PHE A 6 -3.28 -17.05 -27.27
N PRO A 7 -2.77 -17.32 -26.05
CA PRO A 7 -1.45 -16.95 -25.51
C PRO A 7 -0.36 -18.03 -25.66
N ILE A 8 -0.63 -19.20 -26.27
CA ILE A 8 0.32 -20.33 -26.36
C ILE A 8 1.59 -19.95 -27.12
N ASN A 9 1.46 -19.22 -28.22
CA ASN A 9 2.58 -18.75 -29.02
C ASN A 9 3.51 -17.82 -28.19
N TYR A 10 2.95 -16.97 -27.33
CA TYR A 10 3.70 -16.12 -26.42
C TYR A 10 4.52 -16.93 -25.43
N PHE A 11 3.92 -17.83 -24.68
CA PHE A 11 4.64 -18.65 -23.68
C PHE A 11 5.75 -19.51 -24.29
N LYS A 12 5.61 -19.93 -25.53
CA LYS A 12 6.70 -20.62 -26.25
C LYS A 12 7.86 -19.70 -26.63
N SER A 13 7.59 -18.42 -26.80
CA SER A 13 8.59 -17.43 -27.20
C SER A 13 9.52 -17.02 -26.07
N VAL A 14 9.04 -17.04 -24.82
CA VAL A 14 9.80 -16.50 -23.68
C VAL A 14 10.92 -17.38 -23.15
N TRP A 15 10.97 -18.67 -23.54
CA TRP A 15 11.93 -19.64 -23.01
C TRP A 15 13.36 -19.50 -23.54
N SER A 16 13.59 -18.67 -24.54
CA SER A 16 14.96 -18.46 -25.06
C SER A 16 15.03 -17.14 -25.83
N PRO A 17 16.15 -16.37 -25.70
CA PRO A 17 16.35 -15.13 -26.45
C PRO A 17 16.23 -15.33 -27.96
N ILE A 18 16.69 -16.47 -28.48
CA ILE A 18 16.61 -16.80 -29.91
C ILE A 18 15.16 -16.95 -30.38
N ARG A 19 14.31 -17.61 -29.56
CA ARG A 19 12.88 -17.75 -29.86
C ARG A 19 12.14 -16.40 -29.68
N ALA A 20 12.46 -15.64 -28.64
CA ALA A 20 11.93 -14.29 -28.44
C ALA A 20 12.21 -13.40 -29.65
N PHE A 21 13.44 -13.43 -30.18
CA PHE A 21 13.84 -12.69 -31.38
C PHE A 21 13.11 -13.18 -32.64
N LYS A 22 13.04 -14.50 -32.86
CA LYS A 22 12.34 -15.10 -34.00
C LYS A 22 10.85 -14.74 -34.03
N ASN A 23 10.23 -14.66 -32.87
CA ASN A 23 8.79 -14.44 -32.69
C ASN A 23 8.44 -12.98 -32.43
N ARG A 24 9.35 -12.01 -32.63
CA ARG A 24 9.17 -10.58 -32.38
C ARG A 24 8.02 -9.91 -33.14
N HIS A 25 7.46 -10.58 -34.15
CA HIS A 25 6.33 -10.10 -34.97
C HIS A 25 4.96 -10.58 -34.47
N GLN A 26 4.90 -11.55 -33.55
CA GLN A 26 3.70 -12.34 -33.31
C GLN A 26 2.60 -11.59 -32.55
N LEU A 27 2.95 -10.69 -31.61
CA LEU A 27 1.95 -10.02 -30.81
C LEU A 27 1.48 -8.71 -31.48
N ASN A 28 0.17 -8.50 -31.47
CA ASN A 28 -0.41 -7.20 -31.79
C ASN A 28 -0.40 -6.28 -30.55
N TRP A 29 -0.75 -5.00 -30.72
CA TRP A 29 -0.73 -4.03 -29.62
C TRP A 29 -1.63 -4.40 -28.45
N ILE A 30 -2.81 -4.95 -28.73
CA ILE A 30 -3.75 -5.39 -27.68
C ILE A 30 -3.14 -6.54 -26.86
N GLN A 31 -2.54 -7.52 -27.54
CA GLN A 31 -1.86 -8.64 -26.90
C GLN A 31 -0.66 -8.19 -26.05
N LEU A 32 0.11 -7.19 -26.53
CA LEU A 32 1.20 -6.59 -25.77
C LEU A 32 0.69 -5.96 -24.46
N ILE A 33 -0.42 -5.21 -24.51
CA ILE A 33 -1.06 -4.63 -23.32
C ILE A 33 -1.54 -5.72 -22.36
N ILE A 34 -2.17 -6.78 -22.89
CA ILE A 34 -2.63 -7.91 -22.07
C ILE A 34 -1.44 -8.57 -21.35
N VAL A 35 -0.32 -8.78 -22.05
CA VAL A 35 0.89 -9.35 -21.44
C VAL A 35 1.47 -8.42 -20.37
N LEU A 36 1.57 -7.12 -20.62
CA LEU A 36 2.03 -6.14 -19.64
C LEU A 36 1.17 -6.16 -18.37
N LEU A 37 -0.16 -6.15 -18.54
CA LEU A 37 -1.09 -6.24 -17.40
C LEU A 37 -0.96 -7.58 -16.66
N PHE A 38 -0.78 -8.68 -17.39
CA PHE A 38 -0.56 -9.99 -16.79
C PHE A 38 0.72 -10.04 -15.94
N LEU A 39 1.84 -9.54 -16.46
CA LEU A 39 3.12 -9.50 -15.75
C LEU A 39 3.03 -8.58 -14.52
N ASN A 40 2.39 -7.42 -14.64
CA ASN A 40 2.14 -6.55 -13.50
C ASN A 40 1.25 -7.23 -12.45
N GLY A 41 0.20 -7.92 -12.87
CA GLY A 41 -0.66 -8.71 -11.97
C GLY A 41 0.13 -9.77 -11.20
N LEU A 42 1.06 -10.48 -11.86
CA LEU A 42 1.95 -11.44 -11.19
C LEU A 42 2.82 -10.75 -10.14
N MET A 43 3.39 -9.59 -10.43
CA MET A 43 4.20 -8.82 -9.48
C MET A 43 3.39 -8.29 -8.30
N THR A 44 2.10 -8.03 -8.50
CA THR A 44 1.21 -7.56 -7.43
C THR A 44 0.96 -8.65 -6.38
N VAL A 45 1.08 -9.94 -6.71
CA VAL A 45 0.85 -11.04 -5.76
C VAL A 45 1.78 -10.95 -4.54
N PRO A 46 3.12 -10.99 -4.65
CA PRO A 46 4.01 -10.87 -3.50
C PRO A 46 3.86 -9.52 -2.78
N VAL A 47 3.55 -8.44 -3.49
CA VAL A 47 3.24 -7.13 -2.91
C VAL A 47 2.07 -7.22 -1.95
N THR A 48 0.95 -7.77 -2.40
CA THR A 48 -0.26 -7.90 -1.58
C THR A 48 0.00 -8.82 -0.38
N MET A 49 0.68 -9.95 -0.59
CA MET A 49 1.05 -10.85 0.50
C MET A 49 1.90 -10.16 1.57
N ASN A 50 2.86 -9.33 1.17
CA ASN A 50 3.67 -8.56 2.12
C ASN A 50 2.83 -7.58 2.92
N TYR A 51 1.93 -6.82 2.26
CA TYR A 51 1.05 -5.89 2.95
C TYR A 51 0.05 -6.56 3.90
N THR A 52 -0.34 -7.82 3.65
CA THR A 52 -1.17 -8.57 4.61
C THR A 52 -0.44 -8.95 5.90
N GLN A 53 0.89 -8.88 5.93
CA GLN A 53 1.71 -9.19 7.11
C GLN A 53 2.00 -7.96 7.98
N ILE A 54 1.65 -6.75 7.52
CA ILE A 54 1.80 -5.53 8.31
C ILE A 54 0.84 -5.58 9.50
N GLU A 55 1.34 -5.33 10.69
CA GLU A 55 0.57 -5.36 11.93
C GLU A 55 -0.07 -4.01 12.27
N ALA A 56 0.61 -2.92 11.93
CA ALA A 56 0.11 -1.57 12.16
C ALA A 56 0.70 -0.58 11.15
N VAL A 57 -0.08 0.47 10.86
CA VAL A 57 0.37 1.67 10.17
C VAL A 57 0.08 2.83 11.10
N SER A 58 1.05 3.73 11.34
CA SER A 58 0.84 4.86 12.24
C SER A 58 -0.30 5.74 11.76
N ILE A 59 -1.27 5.97 12.63
CA ILE A 59 -2.37 6.90 12.39
C ILE A 59 -1.87 8.35 12.25
N GLU A 60 -0.71 8.65 12.78
CA GLU A 60 -0.03 9.94 12.62
C GLU A 60 0.21 10.32 11.15
N ASN A 61 0.36 9.32 10.24
CA ASN A 61 0.49 9.57 8.82
C ASN A 61 -0.78 10.18 8.19
N PHE A 62 -1.93 10.06 8.86
CA PHE A 62 -3.23 10.54 8.39
C PHE A 62 -3.74 11.74 9.20
N TYR A 63 -3.41 11.79 10.50
CA TYR A 63 -3.85 12.82 11.46
C TYR A 63 -2.65 13.36 12.26
N PRO A 64 -1.64 13.99 11.59
CA PRO A 64 -0.37 14.33 12.23
C PRO A 64 -0.49 15.41 13.32
N ASN A 65 -1.47 16.30 13.23
CA ASN A 65 -1.67 17.32 14.24
C ASN A 65 -2.61 16.87 15.36
N ALA A 66 -3.63 16.09 15.03
CA ALA A 66 -4.53 15.53 16.06
C ALA A 66 -3.78 14.61 17.02
N ILE A 67 -2.82 13.82 16.54
CA ILE A 67 -2.02 12.95 17.42
C ILE A 67 -1.13 13.75 18.39
N LYS A 68 -0.69 14.95 18.04
CA LYS A 68 0.07 15.84 18.95
C LYS A 68 -0.77 16.42 20.10
N ILE A 69 -2.08 16.20 20.09
CA ILE A 69 -2.95 16.53 21.24
C ILE A 69 -2.65 15.57 22.40
N ILE A 70 -2.18 14.34 22.13
CA ILE A 70 -1.81 13.37 23.15
C ILE A 70 -0.46 13.79 23.76
N ASP A 71 -0.49 14.27 24.99
CA ASP A 71 0.68 14.73 25.74
C ASP A 71 0.75 14.04 27.12
N ASP A 72 1.75 14.40 27.92
CA ASP A 72 1.94 13.82 29.27
C ASP A 72 0.74 14.06 30.19
N GLN A 73 0.01 15.18 30.03
CA GLN A 73 -1.18 15.46 30.80
C GLN A 73 -2.29 14.49 30.42
N THR A 74 -2.52 14.29 29.13
CA THR A 74 -3.46 13.30 28.60
C THR A 74 -3.15 11.89 29.11
N ILE A 75 -1.87 11.49 29.12
CA ILE A 75 -1.46 10.16 29.60
C ILE A 75 -1.82 9.97 31.08
N ASN A 76 -1.70 11.01 31.89
CA ASN A 76 -2.07 10.94 33.31
C ASN A 76 -3.59 10.75 33.48
N GLU A 77 -4.42 11.43 32.70
CA GLU A 77 -5.88 11.22 32.69
C GLU A 77 -6.26 9.80 32.25
N LEU A 78 -5.63 9.30 31.17
CA LEU A 78 -5.88 7.95 30.64
C LEU A 78 -5.49 6.83 31.61
N ARG A 79 -4.49 7.03 32.50
CA ARG A 79 -4.08 6.05 33.51
C ARG A 79 -5.16 5.73 34.54
N GLY A 80 -6.06 6.67 34.79
CA GLY A 80 -7.18 6.50 35.74
C GLY A 80 -8.39 5.75 35.18
N ILE A 81 -8.34 5.38 33.89
CA ILE A 81 -9.50 4.79 33.19
C ILE A 81 -9.39 3.26 33.27
N HIS A 82 -10.53 2.63 33.56
CA HIS A 82 -10.65 1.18 33.58
C HIS A 82 -11.12 0.64 32.25
N TYR A 83 -10.56 -0.49 31.83
CA TYR A 83 -10.89 -1.17 30.58
C TYR A 83 -11.50 -2.52 30.86
N LYS A 84 -12.62 -2.85 30.20
CA LYS A 84 -13.26 -4.14 30.33
C LYS A 84 -13.90 -4.57 29.02
N ASN A 85 -13.42 -5.68 28.44
CA ASN A 85 -13.98 -6.25 27.21
C ASN A 85 -14.06 -5.25 26.03
N GLY A 86 -13.09 -4.35 25.89
CA GLY A 86 -13.10 -3.32 24.85
C GLY A 86 -14.01 -2.14 25.14
N GLU A 87 -14.41 -1.95 26.39
CA GLU A 87 -15.12 -0.76 26.83
C GLU A 87 -14.21 0.06 27.75
N MET A 88 -14.21 1.39 27.56
CA MET A 88 -13.62 2.35 28.49
C MET A 88 -14.68 2.75 29.52
N LEU A 89 -14.34 2.64 30.80
CA LEU A 89 -15.21 2.99 31.93
C LEU A 89 -14.65 4.24 32.57
N PHE A 90 -15.38 5.34 32.46
CA PHE A 90 -15.00 6.64 33.00
C PHE A 90 -15.65 6.84 34.35
N ASP A 91 -14.86 7.05 35.41
CA ASP A 91 -15.36 7.45 36.74
C ASP A 91 -15.76 8.92 36.72
N GLN A 92 -15.03 9.74 35.99
CA GLN A 92 -15.28 11.16 35.78
C GLN A 92 -14.94 11.57 34.35
N PRO A 93 -15.65 12.57 33.78
CA PRO A 93 -15.25 13.12 32.49
C PRO A 93 -13.93 13.90 32.61
N PHE A 94 -13.10 13.86 31.57
CA PHE A 94 -11.93 14.72 31.46
C PHE A 94 -11.94 15.50 30.15
N ILE A 95 -11.38 16.70 30.18
CA ILE A 95 -11.14 17.56 29.01
C ILE A 95 -9.77 18.18 29.21
N THR A 96 -8.88 17.99 28.23
CA THR A 96 -7.55 18.59 28.20
C THR A 96 -7.38 19.31 26.86
N GLU A 97 -6.89 20.52 26.89
CA GLU A 97 -6.67 21.36 25.71
C GLU A 97 -5.19 21.72 25.60
N ASN A 98 -4.65 21.67 24.39
CA ASN A 98 -3.32 22.19 24.08
C ASN A 98 -3.32 22.94 22.73
N ASN A 99 -2.16 23.39 22.28
CA ASN A 99 -2.01 24.18 21.05
C ASN A 99 -2.45 23.45 19.76
N HIS A 100 -2.73 22.14 19.82
CA HIS A 100 -3.08 21.31 18.68
C HIS A 100 -4.58 20.94 18.66
N GLY A 101 -5.30 21.13 19.76
CA GLY A 101 -6.72 20.83 19.87
C GLY A 101 -7.13 20.32 21.25
N ILE A 102 -8.27 19.65 21.29
CA ILE A 102 -8.91 19.17 22.53
C ILE A 102 -8.93 17.65 22.56
N ILE A 103 -8.57 17.06 23.70
CA ILE A 103 -8.76 15.65 23.99
C ILE A 103 -9.71 15.51 25.18
N ALA A 104 -10.68 14.62 25.05
CA ALA A 104 -11.70 14.47 26.07
C ALA A 104 -12.21 13.02 26.15
N GLY A 105 -12.76 12.66 27.29
CA GLY A 105 -13.39 11.37 27.50
C GLY A 105 -14.51 11.40 28.55
N GLY A 106 -15.47 10.48 28.41
CA GLY A 106 -16.57 10.34 29.35
C GLY A 106 -17.57 11.51 29.38
N LEU A 107 -17.66 12.30 28.30
CA LEU A 107 -18.46 13.49 28.21
C LEU A 107 -19.98 13.24 28.31
N SER A 108 -20.73 14.21 28.85
CA SER A 108 -22.18 14.29 28.69
C SER A 108 -22.58 14.65 27.27
N LEU A 109 -23.84 14.45 26.88
CA LEU A 109 -24.34 14.79 25.55
C LEU A 109 -24.11 16.26 25.20
N GLU A 110 -24.36 17.18 26.15
CA GLU A 110 -24.19 18.62 25.94
C GLU A 110 -22.71 18.98 25.70
N GLN A 111 -21.80 18.44 26.52
CA GLN A 111 -20.35 18.65 26.35
C GLN A 111 -19.83 18.08 25.04
N LYS A 112 -20.37 16.92 24.64
CA LYS A 112 -20.03 16.32 23.34
C LYS A 112 -20.45 17.21 22.18
N GLU A 113 -21.65 17.76 22.18
CA GLU A 113 -22.13 18.68 21.13
C GLU A 113 -21.28 19.95 21.03
N GLU A 114 -20.71 20.43 22.13
CA GLU A 114 -19.78 21.55 22.13
C GLU A 114 -18.44 21.14 21.51
N LEU A 115 -17.86 20.00 21.91
CA LEU A 115 -16.60 19.48 21.37
C LEU A 115 -16.67 19.23 19.86
N LEU A 116 -17.79 18.73 19.34
CA LEU A 116 -17.98 18.45 17.92
C LEU A 116 -17.92 19.70 17.03
N LYS A 117 -18.01 20.90 17.59
CA LYS A 117 -17.84 22.18 16.87
C LYS A 117 -16.38 22.56 16.68
N GLU A 118 -15.48 21.95 17.43
CA GLU A 118 -14.05 22.22 17.36
C GLU A 118 -13.43 21.71 16.06
N GLU A 119 -12.35 22.35 15.63
CA GLU A 119 -11.66 21.99 14.40
C GLU A 119 -10.84 20.71 14.54
N SER A 120 -10.22 20.51 15.73
CA SER A 120 -9.34 19.37 15.98
C SER A 120 -9.58 18.80 17.36
N TYR A 121 -9.95 17.52 17.43
CA TYR A 121 -10.16 16.86 18.71
C TYR A 121 -9.93 15.36 18.66
N ILE A 122 -9.72 14.78 19.84
CA ILE A 122 -9.76 13.36 20.12
C ILE A 122 -10.81 13.12 21.22
N LEU A 123 -11.83 12.32 20.91
CA LEU A 123 -12.89 12.00 21.84
C LEU A 123 -12.89 10.52 22.16
N PHE A 124 -12.60 10.18 23.41
CA PHE A 124 -12.76 8.85 23.96
C PHE A 124 -14.18 8.64 24.47
N GLU A 125 -14.89 7.73 23.88
CA GLU A 125 -16.21 7.28 24.33
C GLU A 125 -16.10 5.85 24.89
N ARG A 126 -17.20 5.34 25.41
CA ARG A 126 -17.22 4.00 26.03
C ARG A 126 -16.76 2.90 25.07
N ASN A 127 -17.19 2.93 23.83
CA ASN A 127 -16.99 1.83 22.86
C ASN A 127 -16.17 2.25 21.64
N GLN A 128 -15.80 3.51 21.54
CA GLN A 128 -15.13 4.04 20.37
C GLN A 128 -14.27 5.25 20.69
N LEU A 129 -13.34 5.52 19.80
CA LEU A 129 -12.54 6.74 19.75
C LEU A 129 -12.87 7.48 18.46
N THR A 130 -13.08 8.79 18.54
CA THR A 130 -13.24 9.66 17.36
C THR A 130 -12.08 10.63 17.29
N ILE A 131 -11.46 10.74 16.12
CA ILE A 131 -10.36 11.67 15.82
C ILE A 131 -10.81 12.57 14.68
N LYS A 132 -10.63 13.88 14.87
CA LYS A 132 -10.83 14.90 13.83
C LYS A 132 -9.65 15.85 13.79
N GLU A 133 -9.25 16.23 12.60
CA GLU A 133 -8.19 17.22 12.35
C GLU A 133 -8.65 18.22 11.29
N ASN A 134 -8.85 19.47 11.69
CA ASN A 134 -9.28 20.55 10.80
C ASN A 134 -10.53 20.16 9.96
N ASN A 135 -10.48 20.43 8.67
CA ASN A 135 -11.55 20.09 7.72
C ASN A 135 -11.50 18.63 7.21
N GLN A 136 -10.70 17.76 7.81
CA GLN A 136 -10.66 16.35 7.40
C GLN A 136 -11.91 15.58 7.87
N LEU A 137 -12.14 14.43 7.25
CA LEU A 137 -13.18 13.52 7.72
C LEU A 137 -12.83 12.95 9.09
N GLU A 138 -13.81 12.84 9.96
CA GLU A 138 -13.66 12.18 11.25
C GLU A 138 -13.31 10.70 11.06
N ALA A 139 -12.32 10.23 11.82
CA ALA A 139 -12.04 8.81 11.94
C ALA A 139 -12.65 8.28 13.23
N THR A 140 -13.57 7.33 13.12
CA THR A 140 -14.12 6.60 14.26
C THR A 140 -13.51 5.21 14.34
N LEU A 141 -12.96 4.89 15.52
CA LEU A 141 -12.35 3.61 15.84
C LEU A 141 -13.19 2.90 16.88
N LEU A 142 -13.75 1.75 16.52
CA LEU A 142 -14.41 0.87 17.48
C LEU A 142 -13.35 0.08 18.26
N TYR A 143 -13.48 0.00 19.58
CA TYR A 143 -12.53 -0.78 20.36
C TYR A 143 -12.74 -2.28 20.16
N THR A 144 -11.64 -2.99 20.00
CA THR A 144 -11.64 -4.47 20.06
C THR A 144 -11.64 -4.92 21.53
N LYS A 145 -11.94 -6.19 21.78
CA LYS A 145 -12.00 -6.74 23.17
C LYS A 145 -10.66 -6.67 23.91
N ASP A 146 -9.55 -6.57 23.18
CA ASP A 146 -8.19 -6.46 23.67
C ASP A 146 -7.67 -5.02 23.71
N PHE A 147 -8.50 -4.04 23.39
CA PHE A 147 -8.14 -2.63 23.52
C PHE A 147 -7.94 -2.27 24.98
N SER A 148 -6.79 -1.71 25.29
CA SER A 148 -6.48 -1.16 26.59
C SER A 148 -5.34 -0.17 26.49
N LEU A 149 -5.47 0.96 27.17
CA LEU A 149 -4.38 1.91 27.37
C LEU A 149 -3.80 1.77 28.81
N GLU A 150 -4.24 0.76 29.56
CA GLU A 150 -3.78 0.49 30.91
C GLU A 150 -2.29 0.13 30.93
N GLY A 151 -1.54 0.77 31.81
CA GLY A 151 -0.10 0.54 31.94
C GLY A 151 0.78 1.26 30.92
N LEU A 152 0.20 1.91 29.91
CA LEU A 152 0.95 2.74 28.97
C LEU A 152 1.41 4.02 29.69
N SER A 153 2.68 4.37 29.50
CA SER A 153 3.33 5.46 30.22
C SER A 153 3.91 6.55 29.32
N GLN A 154 3.97 6.29 28.04
CA GLN A 154 4.54 7.19 27.05
C GLN A 154 3.54 7.48 25.92
N GLU A 155 3.59 8.69 25.39
CA GLU A 155 2.80 9.14 24.23
C GLU A 155 2.86 8.14 23.07
N LYS A 156 4.08 7.71 22.73
CA LYS A 156 4.30 6.77 21.64
C LYS A 156 3.58 5.43 21.81
N GLU A 157 3.46 4.94 23.06
CA GLU A 157 2.77 3.68 23.36
C GLU A 157 1.26 3.84 23.12
N VAL A 158 0.68 4.96 23.55
CA VAL A 158 -0.74 5.28 23.33
C VAL A 158 -1.02 5.43 21.84
N VAL A 159 -0.19 6.18 21.13
CA VAL A 159 -0.31 6.37 19.66
C VAL A 159 -0.18 5.04 18.91
N ASN A 160 0.73 4.16 19.34
CA ASN A 160 0.90 2.84 18.74
C ASN A 160 -0.35 1.98 18.93
N GLU A 161 -0.96 1.98 20.13
CA GLU A 161 -2.17 1.20 20.38
C GLU A 161 -3.36 1.73 19.56
N ILE A 162 -3.56 3.05 19.52
CA ILE A 162 -4.57 3.69 18.69
C ILE A 162 -4.34 3.33 17.21
N SER A 163 -3.08 3.39 16.74
CA SER A 163 -2.70 3.03 15.37
C SER A 163 -3.01 1.57 15.05
N ARG A 164 -2.71 0.66 15.98
CA ARG A 164 -3.01 -0.78 15.86
C ARG A 164 -4.50 -1.02 15.72
N GLN A 165 -5.31 -0.37 16.56
CA GLN A 165 -6.78 -0.48 16.51
C GLN A 165 -7.33 0.06 15.19
N TRP A 166 -6.90 1.25 14.81
CA TRP A 166 -7.33 1.88 13.55
C TRP A 166 -6.96 1.02 12.34
N PHE A 167 -5.72 0.51 12.29
CA PHE A 167 -5.25 -0.34 11.20
C PHE A 167 -6.03 -1.66 11.14
N ASN A 168 -6.26 -2.32 12.27
CA ASN A 168 -7.01 -3.57 12.32
C ASN A 168 -8.44 -3.42 11.78
N GLN A 169 -9.11 -2.33 12.13
CA GLN A 169 -10.45 -2.01 11.63
C GLN A 169 -10.45 -1.75 10.13
N ASN A 170 -9.42 -1.10 9.61
CA ASN A 170 -9.30 -0.70 8.21
C ASN A 170 -8.40 -1.62 7.37
N ARG A 171 -7.94 -2.74 7.92
CA ARG A 171 -6.88 -3.59 7.37
C ARG A 171 -7.10 -3.97 5.90
N ILE A 172 -8.27 -4.48 5.57
CA ILE A 172 -8.58 -4.92 4.19
C ILE A 172 -8.46 -3.74 3.22
N PHE A 173 -9.04 -2.60 3.59
CA PHE A 173 -9.00 -1.39 2.77
C PHE A 173 -7.58 -0.85 2.61
N MET A 174 -6.80 -0.81 3.69
CA MET A 174 -5.41 -0.34 3.67
C MET A 174 -4.50 -1.25 2.85
N VAL A 175 -4.64 -2.57 3.01
CA VAL A 175 -3.90 -3.55 2.20
C VAL A 175 -4.21 -3.39 0.72
N LEU A 176 -5.49 -3.22 0.36
CA LEU A 176 -5.90 -3.01 -1.03
C LEU A 176 -5.33 -1.70 -1.61
N ILE A 177 -5.42 -0.59 -0.87
CA ILE A 177 -4.88 0.70 -1.33
C ILE A 177 -3.37 0.64 -1.51
N PHE A 178 -2.63 0.15 -0.52
CA PHE A 178 -1.17 0.08 -0.60
C PHE A 178 -0.71 -0.87 -1.71
N SER A 179 -1.38 -2.02 -1.86
CA SER A 179 -1.11 -2.95 -2.95
C SER A 179 -1.37 -2.31 -4.31
N LEU A 180 -2.47 -1.57 -4.45
CA LEU A 180 -2.81 -0.87 -5.69
C LEU A 180 -1.80 0.24 -6.01
N MET A 181 -1.45 1.07 -5.02
CA MET A 181 -0.47 2.14 -5.20
C MET A 181 0.88 1.59 -5.67
N LEU A 182 1.38 0.54 -4.99
CA LEU A 182 2.65 -0.07 -5.39
C LEU A 182 2.53 -0.81 -6.73
N SER A 183 1.41 -1.46 -7.02
CA SER A 183 1.15 -2.10 -8.32
C SER A 183 1.17 -1.08 -9.46
N VAL A 184 0.54 0.09 -9.27
CA VAL A 184 0.58 1.18 -10.27
C VAL A 184 2.00 1.70 -10.46
N PHE A 185 2.74 1.88 -9.36
CA PHE A 185 4.15 2.29 -9.43
C PHE A 185 4.99 1.27 -10.23
N LEU A 186 4.88 -0.02 -9.91
CA LEU A 186 5.59 -1.09 -10.62
C LEU A 186 5.19 -1.15 -12.10
N PHE A 187 3.91 -0.93 -12.41
CA PHE A 187 3.43 -0.88 -13.80
C PHE A 187 4.04 0.27 -14.58
N VAL A 188 4.11 1.47 -14.00
CA VAL A 188 4.77 2.62 -14.64
C VAL A 188 6.25 2.33 -14.89
N MET A 189 6.95 1.76 -13.90
CA MET A 189 8.36 1.35 -14.07
C MET A 189 8.52 0.29 -15.15
N GLN A 190 7.64 -0.71 -15.20
CA GLN A 190 7.63 -1.73 -16.26
C GLN A 190 7.41 -1.12 -17.65
N LEU A 191 6.50 -0.16 -17.80
CA LEU A 191 6.31 0.57 -19.06
C LEU A 191 7.59 1.30 -19.48
N LEU A 192 8.23 2.02 -18.55
CA LEU A 192 9.49 2.73 -18.82
C LEU A 192 10.60 1.77 -19.27
N ILE A 193 10.74 0.62 -18.60
CA ILE A 193 11.73 -0.40 -18.96
C ILE A 193 11.44 -0.96 -20.36
N VAL A 194 10.19 -1.40 -20.61
CA VAL A 194 9.84 -2.05 -21.90
C VAL A 194 9.94 -1.06 -23.05
N PHE A 195 9.29 0.08 -22.95
CA PHE A 195 9.27 1.05 -24.05
C PHE A 195 10.59 1.80 -24.20
N GLY A 196 11.29 2.08 -23.08
CA GLY A 196 12.62 2.68 -23.10
C GLY A 196 13.66 1.76 -23.74
N SER A 197 13.76 0.49 -23.30
CA SER A 197 14.65 -0.50 -23.88
C SER A 197 14.33 -0.77 -25.34
N ALA A 198 13.04 -0.85 -25.69
CA ALA A 198 12.62 -1.02 -27.08
C ALA A 198 13.02 0.17 -27.96
N LEU A 199 12.99 1.40 -27.42
CA LEU A 199 13.44 2.58 -28.14
C LEU A 199 14.95 2.52 -28.42
N PHE A 200 15.77 2.20 -27.42
CA PHE A 200 17.21 2.01 -27.60
C PHE A 200 17.49 0.94 -28.65
N LEU A 201 16.82 -0.20 -28.58
CA LEU A 201 16.97 -1.29 -29.53
C LEU A 201 16.55 -0.87 -30.96
N TYR A 202 15.45 -0.13 -31.09
CA TYR A 202 14.99 0.39 -32.38
C TYR A 202 15.98 1.38 -33.00
N LEU A 203 16.65 2.21 -32.18
CA LEU A 203 17.68 3.15 -32.68
C LEU A 203 18.90 2.46 -33.24
N THR A 204 19.20 1.22 -32.81
CA THR A 204 20.32 0.41 -33.38
C THR A 204 20.03 -0.11 -34.78
N LYS A 205 18.81 0.05 -35.31
CA LYS A 205 18.44 -0.33 -36.70
C LYS A 205 19.40 0.23 -37.75
N LYS A 206 19.94 1.43 -37.56
CA LYS A 206 20.86 2.09 -38.49
C LYS A 206 22.25 1.45 -38.55
N SER A 207 22.60 0.61 -37.57
CA SER A 207 23.97 0.05 -37.42
C SER A 207 24.17 -1.31 -38.11
N SER A 208 23.23 -1.80 -38.91
CA SER A 208 23.26 -3.13 -39.58
C SER A 208 23.49 -4.34 -38.65
N ILE A 209 23.49 -4.11 -37.33
CA ILE A 209 23.73 -5.15 -36.30
C ILE A 209 22.47 -5.97 -36.03
N THR A 210 21.29 -5.39 -36.25
CA THR A 210 20.02 -6.04 -35.95
C THR A 210 19.08 -6.00 -37.16
N SER A 211 18.32 -7.09 -37.38
CA SER A 211 17.26 -7.16 -38.41
C SER A 211 15.89 -6.71 -37.88
N ILE A 212 15.86 -5.78 -36.92
CA ILE A 212 14.63 -5.18 -36.40
C ILE A 212 14.22 -4.06 -37.35
N GLU A 213 12.98 -4.10 -37.83
CA GLU A 213 12.48 -3.15 -38.81
C GLU A 213 11.54 -2.11 -38.19
N THR A 214 10.76 -2.48 -37.20
CA THR A 214 9.74 -1.62 -36.58
C THR A 214 9.91 -1.50 -35.08
N TYR A 215 9.44 -0.38 -34.51
CA TYR A 215 9.43 -0.19 -33.07
C TYR A 215 8.56 -1.24 -32.32
N LYS A 216 7.46 -1.68 -32.94
CA LYS A 216 6.61 -2.74 -32.42
C LYS A 216 7.37 -4.06 -32.24
N GLU A 217 8.25 -4.42 -33.18
CA GLU A 217 9.11 -5.59 -33.05
C GLU A 217 10.06 -5.49 -31.86
N SER A 218 10.65 -4.30 -31.67
CA SER A 218 11.50 -4.03 -30.49
C SER A 218 10.71 -4.22 -29.20
N VAL A 219 9.49 -3.69 -29.10
CA VAL A 219 8.62 -3.84 -27.92
C VAL A 219 8.29 -5.32 -27.69
N ASN A 220 7.89 -6.05 -28.73
CA ASN A 220 7.62 -7.49 -28.64
C ASN A 220 8.83 -8.28 -28.13
N PHE A 221 10.00 -7.99 -28.68
CA PHE A 221 11.22 -8.69 -28.29
C PHE A 221 11.59 -8.42 -26.83
N VAL A 222 11.62 -7.16 -26.43
CA VAL A 222 11.90 -6.76 -25.03
C VAL A 222 10.90 -7.40 -24.07
N LEU A 223 9.61 -7.36 -24.39
CA LEU A 223 8.58 -7.94 -23.55
C LEU A 223 8.71 -9.46 -23.39
N ASN A 224 9.05 -10.17 -24.50
CA ASN A 224 9.33 -11.59 -24.43
C ASN A 224 10.54 -11.92 -23.55
N LEU A 225 11.60 -11.09 -23.60
CA LEU A 225 12.79 -11.25 -22.76
C LEU A 225 12.49 -10.97 -21.27
N LEU A 226 11.69 -9.94 -20.98
CA LEU A 226 11.37 -9.53 -19.63
C LEU A 226 10.52 -10.56 -18.87
N THR A 227 9.79 -11.40 -19.58
CA THR A 227 8.81 -12.33 -18.97
C THR A 227 9.47 -13.32 -18.02
N LEU A 228 10.55 -13.98 -18.46
CA LEU A 228 11.21 -14.99 -17.61
C LEU A 228 11.85 -14.38 -16.35
N PRO A 229 12.60 -13.26 -16.41
CA PRO A 229 13.04 -12.54 -15.22
C PRO A 229 11.87 -12.14 -14.28
N THR A 230 10.74 -11.68 -14.83
CA THR A 230 9.57 -11.35 -14.01
C THR A 230 9.04 -12.56 -13.26
N PHE A 231 8.91 -13.72 -13.90
CA PHE A 231 8.51 -14.95 -13.20
C PHE A 231 9.48 -15.32 -12.09
N LEU A 232 10.79 -15.25 -12.36
CA LEU A 232 11.81 -15.59 -11.35
C LEU A 232 11.75 -14.64 -10.15
N VAL A 233 11.66 -13.34 -10.40
CA VAL A 233 11.59 -12.38 -9.29
C VAL A 233 10.28 -12.49 -8.48
N VAL A 234 9.18 -12.80 -9.12
CA VAL A 234 7.91 -13.08 -8.40
C VAL A 234 8.09 -14.26 -7.45
N LEU A 235 8.68 -15.37 -7.92
CA LEU A 235 8.94 -16.53 -7.07
C LEU A 235 9.89 -16.22 -5.90
N LEU A 236 10.95 -15.47 -6.16
CA LEU A 236 11.87 -15.01 -5.11
C LEU A 236 11.17 -14.09 -4.10
N SER A 237 10.35 -13.16 -4.58
CA SER A 237 9.65 -12.19 -3.74
C SER A 237 8.52 -12.80 -2.89
N LEU A 238 8.02 -13.99 -3.24
CA LEU A 238 7.12 -14.77 -2.38
C LEU A 238 7.83 -15.31 -1.14
N VAL A 239 9.15 -15.54 -1.22
CA VAL A 239 9.97 -16.02 -0.10
C VAL A 239 10.57 -14.85 0.68
N HIS A 240 11.08 -13.87 -0.02
CA HIS A 240 11.70 -12.67 0.54
C HIS A 240 11.30 -11.45 -0.28
N PHE A 241 10.37 -10.68 0.26
CA PHE A 241 9.87 -9.48 -0.42
C PHE A 241 10.91 -8.36 -0.37
N ASP A 242 11.36 -7.92 -1.54
CA ASP A 242 12.24 -6.78 -1.73
C ASP A 242 11.91 -6.06 -3.04
N ILE A 243 11.43 -4.83 -2.93
CA ILE A 243 11.03 -4.01 -4.08
C ILE A 243 12.24 -3.66 -4.98
N THR A 244 13.43 -3.46 -4.38
CA THR A 244 14.65 -3.15 -5.11
C THR A 244 15.07 -4.34 -5.96
N LEU A 245 14.97 -5.54 -5.40
CA LEU A 245 15.21 -6.79 -6.11
C LEU A 245 14.22 -6.97 -7.26
N MET A 246 12.92 -6.70 -7.01
CA MET A 246 11.88 -6.78 -8.06
C MET A 246 12.17 -5.86 -9.25
N LEU A 247 12.61 -4.64 -9.01
CA LEU A 247 12.96 -3.69 -10.07
C LEU A 247 14.28 -4.04 -10.75
N SER A 248 15.29 -4.49 -10.01
CA SER A 248 16.62 -4.82 -10.55
C SER A 248 16.57 -6.00 -11.52
N PHE A 249 15.79 -7.03 -11.22
CA PHE A 249 15.64 -8.19 -12.13
C PHE A 249 14.95 -7.83 -13.45
N GLN A 250 14.20 -6.75 -13.51
CA GLN A 250 13.58 -6.28 -14.75
C GLN A 250 14.54 -5.47 -15.62
N THR A 251 15.66 -5.00 -15.07
CA THR A 251 16.65 -4.19 -15.79
C THR A 251 17.86 -5.02 -16.28
N LEU A 252 17.97 -6.27 -15.84
CA LEU A 252 18.99 -7.23 -16.30
C LEU A 252 18.56 -7.91 -17.61
#